data_239ab60f3ab86c7a35fe2bc486da53a3
#
_entry.id   239ab60f3ab86c7a35fe2bc486da53a3
#
_cell.length_a   1.000
_cell.length_b   1.000
_cell.length_c   1.000
_cell.angle_alpha   90.00
_cell.angle_beta   90.00
_cell.angle_gamma   90.00
#
_symmetry.space_group_name_H-M   'P 1'
#
loop_
_entity.id
_entity.type
_entity.pdbx_description
1 polymer ?
#
loop_
_entity_poly.entity_id
_entity_poly.type
_entity_poly.pdbx_seq_one_letter_code
_entity_poly.pdbx_strand_id
1 'polypeptide(L)'
;MKNVKPGHDRPVVCLNAGHSGKVNRSNVVPQYFESEMTWKLHNFLAEALEKQGMEVRKTRAKQEMGMDLYARGQAAKGCDLWLSIHSNACDTESVDRPVVIHMVSDDRTFIDEQSRELADLLGQTIYETMQTKGKPQVWSRKSEKDVDGDGVLNDEWYAELRGAHNAGVPGLILEHSFHTNTRMANWLLQEENLQKLAKAEAETLAKWFGLEKKTIYRVQVGAFDRRENALNMKNKLKEAGFEGFITEVAV
;
A
#
# COMPACT_ATOMS: atom_id res chain seq x y z
N MET A 1 -8.50 -10.34 12.38
CA MET A 1 -7.23 -9.66 12.08
C MET A 1 -6.57 -9.29 13.40
N LYS A 2 -5.33 -9.68 13.62
CA LYS A 2 -4.56 -9.16 14.75
C LYS A 2 -4.18 -7.72 14.38
N ASN A 3 -4.70 -6.72 15.10
CA ASN A 3 -4.27 -5.34 14.91
C ASN A 3 -2.77 -5.28 15.19
N VAL A 4 -1.98 -5.13 14.14
CA VAL A 4 -0.55 -4.85 14.27
C VAL A 4 -0.45 -3.47 14.88
N LYS A 5 0.11 -3.38 16.09
CA LYS A 5 0.35 -2.08 16.71
C LYS A 5 1.62 -1.49 16.07
N PRO A 6 1.54 -0.32 15.44
CA PRO A 6 2.74 0.34 14.94
C PRO A 6 3.67 0.70 16.11
N GLY A 7 4.97 0.73 15.84
CA GLY A 7 5.97 1.16 16.80
C GLY A 7 5.95 2.68 17.08
N HIS A 8 5.06 3.41 16.40
CA HIS A 8 4.95 4.88 16.44
C HIS A 8 3.50 5.29 16.73
N ASP A 9 3.26 6.55 17.14
CA ASP A 9 1.92 7.12 17.31
C ASP A 9 1.10 7.07 16.00
N ARG A 10 1.79 7.15 14.87
CA ARG A 10 1.26 6.96 13.52
C ARG A 10 2.10 5.91 12.80
N PRO A 11 1.50 4.96 12.08
CA PRO A 11 2.28 4.00 11.29
C PRO A 11 3.16 4.70 10.26
N VAL A 12 4.41 4.27 10.15
CA VAL A 12 5.38 4.78 9.17
C VAL A 12 5.59 3.74 8.08
N VAL A 13 5.20 4.06 6.84
CA VAL A 13 5.36 3.19 5.68
C VAL A 13 6.52 3.69 4.83
N CYS A 14 7.52 2.83 4.61
CA CYS A 14 8.61 3.11 3.68
C CYS A 14 8.23 2.62 2.29
N LEU A 15 8.12 3.54 1.31
CA LEU A 15 7.78 3.23 -0.07
C LEU A 15 9.00 3.25 -0.98
N ASN A 16 9.15 2.21 -1.79
CA ASN A 16 10.10 2.12 -2.87
C ASN A 16 9.38 2.06 -4.22
N ALA A 17 9.69 2.98 -5.13
CA ALA A 17 9.32 2.81 -6.53
C ALA A 17 10.36 1.92 -7.20
N GLY A 18 9.96 0.82 -7.82
CA GLY A 18 10.84 -0.07 -8.56
C GLY A 18 11.60 0.65 -9.66
N HIS A 19 12.82 0.23 -9.91
CA HIS A 19 13.72 0.78 -10.93
C HIS A 19 14.03 2.29 -10.79
N SER A 20 14.72 2.85 -11.75
CA SER A 20 15.02 4.29 -11.84
C SER A 20 15.19 4.70 -13.31
N GLY A 21 15.00 5.97 -13.61
CA GLY A 21 15.10 6.48 -14.98
C GLY A 21 13.97 5.98 -15.88
N LYS A 22 14.33 5.53 -17.10
CA LYS A 22 13.36 5.05 -18.10
C LYS A 22 13.76 3.66 -18.59
N VAL A 23 13.32 2.62 -17.87
CA VAL A 23 13.69 1.22 -18.10
C VAL A 23 12.48 0.29 -18.01
N ASN A 24 12.66 -0.97 -18.40
CA ASN A 24 11.64 -2.02 -18.45
C ASN A 24 10.44 -1.60 -19.28
N ARG A 25 10.72 -1.40 -20.58
CA ARG A 25 9.69 -1.10 -21.58
C ARG A 25 8.86 -2.34 -21.89
N SER A 26 7.55 -2.19 -21.95
CA SER A 26 6.66 -3.24 -22.41
C SER A 26 6.96 -3.59 -23.89
N ASN A 27 7.01 -4.89 -24.19
CA ASN A 27 7.16 -5.40 -25.54
C ASN A 27 5.85 -5.33 -26.38
N VAL A 28 4.70 -5.20 -25.72
CA VAL A 28 3.36 -5.16 -26.35
C VAL A 28 2.73 -3.77 -26.36
N VAL A 29 3.17 -2.87 -25.47
CA VAL A 29 2.69 -1.48 -25.37
C VAL A 29 3.91 -0.55 -25.31
N PRO A 30 4.44 -0.09 -26.45
CA PRO A 30 5.74 0.60 -26.52
C PRO A 30 5.88 1.89 -25.72
N GLN A 31 4.77 2.54 -25.36
CA GLN A 31 4.75 3.75 -24.51
C GLN A 31 4.81 3.44 -23.02
N TYR A 32 4.64 2.17 -22.62
CA TYR A 32 4.73 1.78 -21.22
C TYR A 32 6.19 1.52 -20.80
N PHE A 33 6.60 2.12 -19.71
CA PHE A 33 7.84 1.83 -18.99
C PHE A 33 7.51 1.57 -17.51
N GLU A 34 7.95 0.43 -16.99
CA GLU A 34 7.69 0.08 -15.60
C GLU A 34 8.19 1.14 -14.63
N SER A 35 9.39 1.66 -14.84
CA SER A 35 9.99 2.70 -14.00
C SER A 35 9.18 4.00 -13.94
N GLU A 36 8.46 4.36 -15.01
CA GLU A 36 7.58 5.53 -15.03
C GLU A 36 6.26 5.25 -14.27
N MET A 37 5.70 4.05 -14.48
CA MET A 37 4.49 3.63 -13.77
C MET A 37 4.73 3.50 -12.28
N THR A 38 5.80 2.82 -11.86
CA THR A 38 6.11 2.63 -10.45
C THR A 38 6.33 3.96 -9.73
N TRP A 39 6.97 4.92 -10.39
CA TRP A 39 7.15 6.26 -9.85
C TRP A 39 5.82 7.01 -9.65
N LYS A 40 4.92 6.94 -10.63
CA LYS A 40 3.59 7.57 -10.53
C LYS A 40 2.75 6.92 -9.43
N LEU A 41 2.63 5.59 -9.44
CA LEU A 41 1.85 4.85 -8.44
C LEU A 41 2.39 5.09 -7.03
N HIS A 42 3.71 5.06 -6.85
CA HIS A 42 4.37 5.37 -5.58
C HIS A 42 3.98 6.76 -5.03
N ASN A 43 3.90 7.78 -5.89
CA ASN A 43 3.49 9.11 -5.46
C ASN A 43 1.99 9.15 -5.07
N PHE A 44 1.12 8.55 -5.88
CA PHE A 44 -0.31 8.46 -5.56
C PHE A 44 -0.56 7.64 -4.28
N LEU A 45 0.18 6.56 -4.08
CA LEU A 45 0.08 5.74 -2.88
C LEU A 45 0.55 6.52 -1.64
N ALA A 46 1.65 7.28 -1.76
CA ALA A 46 2.12 8.12 -0.66
C ALA A 46 1.04 9.12 -0.21
N GLU A 47 0.44 9.86 -1.15
CA GLU A 47 -0.64 10.79 -0.84
C GLU A 47 -1.88 10.09 -0.25
N ALA A 48 -2.22 8.89 -0.74
CA ALA A 48 -3.35 8.12 -0.23
C ALA A 48 -3.11 7.63 1.20
N LEU A 49 -1.89 7.16 1.52
CA LEU A 49 -1.49 6.74 2.86
C LEU A 49 -1.52 7.89 3.87
N GLU A 50 -1.00 9.06 3.48
CA GLU A 50 -1.04 10.27 4.33
C GLU A 50 -2.48 10.71 4.63
N LYS A 51 -3.39 10.62 3.64
CA LYS A 51 -4.83 10.87 3.84
C LYS A 51 -5.50 9.88 4.80
N GLN A 52 -4.96 8.66 4.93
CA GLN A 52 -5.41 7.66 5.90
C GLN A 52 -4.75 7.84 7.28
N GLY A 53 -3.85 8.79 7.46
CA GLY A 53 -3.21 9.09 8.75
C GLY A 53 -1.89 8.38 8.98
N MET A 54 -1.31 7.74 7.97
CA MET A 54 0.03 7.17 8.02
C MET A 54 1.10 8.22 7.71
N GLU A 55 2.31 7.98 8.17
CA GLU A 55 3.51 8.72 7.75
C GLU A 55 4.18 7.95 6.61
N VAL A 56 4.71 8.65 5.61
CA VAL A 56 5.37 8.03 4.48
C VAL A 56 6.83 8.46 4.38
N ARG A 57 7.71 7.47 4.32
CA ARG A 57 9.11 7.64 3.97
C ARG A 57 9.34 7.11 2.57
N LYS A 58 9.93 7.91 1.68
CA LYS A 58 10.30 7.49 0.33
C LYS A 58 11.77 7.12 0.28
N THR A 59 12.11 6.01 -0.40
CA THR A 59 13.50 5.57 -0.53
C THR A 59 14.34 6.55 -1.36
N ARG A 60 13.72 7.30 -2.26
CA ARG A 60 14.40 8.28 -3.13
C ARG A 60 13.51 9.48 -3.42
N ALA A 61 14.15 10.62 -3.66
CA ALA A 61 13.47 11.90 -3.90
C ALA A 61 13.17 12.17 -5.39
N LYS A 62 13.82 11.47 -6.33
CA LYS A 62 13.69 11.68 -7.78
C LYS A 62 13.65 10.36 -8.52
N GLN A 63 12.94 10.33 -9.64
CA GLN A 63 12.77 9.14 -10.49
C GLN A 63 14.12 8.63 -11.03
N GLU A 64 14.99 9.52 -11.43
CA GLU A 64 16.29 9.20 -12.04
C GLU A 64 17.34 8.73 -11.03
N MET A 65 17.08 8.93 -9.74
CA MET A 65 18.02 8.56 -8.68
C MET A 65 18.10 7.04 -8.55
N GLY A 66 19.24 6.46 -8.93
CA GLY A 66 19.54 5.06 -8.71
C GLY A 66 19.84 4.78 -7.24
N MET A 67 19.52 3.56 -6.79
CA MET A 67 19.83 3.08 -5.45
C MET A 67 20.06 1.57 -5.49
N ASP A 68 21.07 1.09 -4.77
CA ASP A 68 21.35 -0.34 -4.60
C ASP A 68 20.13 -1.07 -4.01
N LEU A 69 19.88 -2.31 -4.47
CA LEU A 69 18.68 -3.05 -4.09
C LEU A 69 18.60 -3.32 -2.58
N TYR A 70 19.71 -3.75 -1.98
CA TYR A 70 19.74 -3.99 -0.54
C TYR A 70 19.53 -2.68 0.26
N ALA A 71 20.16 -1.59 -0.20
CA ALA A 71 20.02 -0.28 0.43
C ALA A 71 18.57 0.26 0.38
N ARG A 72 17.79 -0.09 -0.66
CA ARG A 72 16.36 0.26 -0.73
C ARG A 72 15.57 -0.34 0.44
N GLY A 73 15.81 -1.60 0.74
CA GLY A 73 15.21 -2.26 1.90
C GLY A 73 15.71 -1.68 3.23
N GLN A 74 17.03 -1.44 3.36
CA GLN A 74 17.62 -0.86 4.57
C GLN A 74 17.07 0.55 4.89
N ALA A 75 16.58 1.30 3.91
CA ALA A 75 15.93 2.60 4.12
C ALA A 75 14.66 2.48 4.99
N ALA A 76 14.11 1.28 5.15
CA ALA A 76 12.98 1.01 6.04
C ALA A 76 13.33 1.06 7.53
N LYS A 77 14.59 1.15 7.91
CA LYS A 77 14.99 1.14 9.33
C LYS A 77 14.20 2.18 10.14
N GLY A 78 13.50 1.71 11.18
CA GLY A 78 12.63 2.53 12.00
C GLY A 78 11.28 2.88 11.36
N CYS A 79 10.84 2.15 10.31
CA CYS A 79 9.48 2.16 9.80
C CYS A 79 8.71 0.93 10.31
N ASP A 80 7.40 0.91 10.11
CA ASP A 80 6.52 -0.21 10.49
C ASP A 80 6.25 -1.15 9.32
N LEU A 81 6.48 -0.71 8.08
CA LEU A 81 6.28 -1.49 6.86
C LEU A 81 7.17 -0.97 5.72
N TRP A 82 7.65 -1.86 4.88
CA TRP A 82 8.33 -1.55 3.61
C TRP A 82 7.56 -2.14 2.43
N LEU A 83 7.33 -1.34 1.39
CA LEU A 83 6.65 -1.74 0.16
C LEU A 83 7.43 -1.32 -1.07
N SER A 84 7.67 -2.27 -1.97
CA SER A 84 8.26 -2.03 -3.30
C SER A 84 7.21 -2.21 -4.39
N ILE A 85 7.08 -1.22 -5.24
CA ILE A 85 6.07 -1.15 -6.29
C ILE A 85 6.71 -1.54 -7.61
N HIS A 86 6.14 -2.54 -8.28
CA HIS A 86 6.60 -3.12 -9.53
C HIS A 86 5.44 -3.52 -10.46
N SER A 87 5.77 -3.91 -11.68
CA SER A 87 4.93 -4.69 -12.57
C SER A 87 5.76 -5.78 -13.23
N ASN A 88 5.24 -6.98 -13.27
CA ASN A 88 5.94 -8.17 -13.70
C ASN A 88 6.04 -8.29 -15.23
N ALA A 89 6.91 -9.17 -15.69
CA ALA A 89 7.09 -9.54 -17.08
C ALA A 89 7.24 -11.06 -17.23
N CYS A 90 6.74 -11.62 -18.32
CA CYS A 90 7.00 -12.99 -18.74
C CYS A 90 6.83 -13.14 -20.25
N ASP A 91 7.24 -14.28 -20.80
CA ASP A 91 7.15 -14.56 -22.25
C ASP A 91 5.72 -14.86 -22.71
N THR A 92 4.77 -15.05 -21.79
CA THR A 92 3.39 -15.41 -22.11
C THR A 92 2.48 -14.19 -21.95
N GLU A 93 2.07 -13.59 -23.07
CA GLU A 93 1.24 -12.38 -23.09
C GLU A 93 -0.12 -12.54 -22.38
N SER A 94 -0.68 -13.75 -22.36
CA SER A 94 -1.99 -13.99 -21.72
C SER A 94 -1.95 -13.99 -20.20
N VAL A 95 -0.79 -13.94 -19.56
CA VAL A 95 -0.66 -13.90 -18.09
C VAL A 95 -1.14 -12.53 -17.58
N ASP A 96 -2.14 -12.60 -16.69
CA ASP A 96 -2.85 -11.45 -16.17
C ASP A 96 -3.31 -11.75 -14.74
N ARG A 97 -2.46 -11.46 -13.77
CA ARG A 97 -2.69 -11.64 -12.33
C ARG A 97 -1.71 -10.79 -11.52
N PRO A 98 -2.08 -10.34 -10.32
CA PRO A 98 -1.10 -9.76 -9.40
C PRO A 98 -0.19 -10.86 -8.84
N VAL A 99 1.05 -10.47 -8.55
CA VAL A 99 1.98 -11.31 -7.79
C VAL A 99 2.46 -10.49 -6.60
N VAL A 100 2.38 -11.05 -5.40
CA VAL A 100 2.92 -10.41 -4.20
C VAL A 100 3.98 -11.31 -3.59
N ILE A 101 5.18 -10.75 -3.45
CA ILE A 101 6.33 -11.47 -2.91
C ILE A 101 6.50 -11.01 -1.47
N HIS A 102 6.42 -11.97 -0.54
CA HIS A 102 6.61 -11.73 0.88
C HIS A 102 7.97 -12.26 1.36
N MET A 103 8.41 -11.79 2.50
CA MET A 103 9.63 -12.23 3.16
C MET A 103 9.59 -13.70 3.56
N VAL A 104 10.75 -14.32 3.60
CA VAL A 104 10.97 -15.67 4.13
C VAL A 104 12.36 -15.77 4.73
N SER A 105 12.43 -16.19 5.99
CA SER A 105 13.66 -16.56 6.68
C SER A 105 13.31 -17.54 7.81
N ASP A 106 14.26 -17.97 8.60
CA ASP A 106 14.01 -18.76 9.80
C ASP A 106 14.33 -18.03 11.10
N ASP A 107 15.03 -16.91 11.01
CA ASP A 107 15.49 -16.13 12.16
C ASP A 107 14.49 -15.06 12.64
N ARG A 108 13.49 -14.68 11.78
CA ARG A 108 12.50 -13.63 12.07
C ARG A 108 11.09 -14.00 11.65
N THR A 109 10.64 -15.16 12.07
CA THR A 109 9.34 -15.75 11.69
C THR A 109 8.13 -14.83 11.89
N PHE A 110 8.16 -13.98 12.93
CA PHE A 110 7.06 -13.02 13.17
C PHE A 110 6.95 -11.97 12.07
N ILE A 111 8.06 -11.46 11.55
CA ILE A 111 8.09 -10.50 10.43
C ILE A 111 7.62 -11.17 9.15
N ASP A 112 8.04 -12.42 8.93
CA ASP A 112 7.64 -13.20 7.76
C ASP A 112 6.14 -13.52 7.77
N GLU A 113 5.58 -13.88 8.94
CA GLU A 113 4.13 -14.11 9.11
C GLU A 113 3.33 -12.83 8.83
N GLN A 114 3.78 -11.67 9.33
CA GLN A 114 3.15 -10.38 9.06
C GLN A 114 3.21 -10.04 7.56
N SER A 115 4.36 -10.22 6.92
CA SER A 115 4.53 -10.03 5.49
C SER A 115 3.57 -10.90 4.70
N ARG A 116 3.46 -12.18 5.04
CA ARG A 116 2.59 -13.12 4.35
C ARG A 116 1.11 -12.77 4.50
N GLU A 117 0.65 -12.47 5.72
CA GLU A 117 -0.73 -12.07 5.97
C GLU A 117 -1.10 -10.83 5.14
N LEU A 118 -0.22 -9.82 5.12
CA LEU A 118 -0.44 -8.60 4.36
C LEU A 118 -0.36 -8.84 2.84
N ALA A 119 0.48 -9.77 2.38
CA ALA A 119 0.58 -10.13 0.98
C ALA A 119 -0.73 -10.70 0.43
N ASP A 120 -1.41 -11.55 1.19
CA ASP A 120 -2.73 -12.09 0.83
C ASP A 120 -3.77 -10.97 0.71
N LEU A 121 -3.79 -10.03 1.66
CA LEU A 121 -4.73 -8.89 1.66
C LEU A 121 -4.49 -7.94 0.48
N LEU A 122 -3.24 -7.52 0.25
CA LEU A 122 -2.90 -6.62 -0.84
C LEU A 122 -3.05 -7.31 -2.21
N GLY A 123 -2.68 -8.57 -2.32
CA GLY A 123 -2.91 -9.35 -3.53
C GLY A 123 -4.38 -9.38 -3.92
N GLN A 124 -5.28 -9.61 -2.97
CA GLN A 124 -6.72 -9.57 -3.19
C GLN A 124 -7.21 -8.16 -3.58
N THR A 125 -6.70 -7.13 -2.90
CA THR A 125 -7.02 -5.72 -3.21
C THR A 125 -6.63 -5.34 -4.64
N ILE A 126 -5.43 -5.71 -5.08
CA ILE A 126 -4.94 -5.45 -6.44
C ILE A 126 -5.82 -6.21 -7.45
N TYR A 127 -6.11 -7.50 -7.20
CA TYR A 127 -6.96 -8.34 -8.03
C TYR A 127 -8.34 -7.71 -8.27
N GLU A 128 -9.02 -7.33 -7.20
CA GLU A 128 -10.36 -6.74 -7.26
C GLU A 128 -10.36 -5.37 -7.94
N THR A 129 -9.34 -4.54 -7.67
CA THR A 129 -9.23 -3.19 -8.23
C THR A 129 -8.91 -3.20 -9.71
N MET A 130 -7.94 -4.02 -10.13
CA MET A 130 -7.51 -4.14 -11.52
C MET A 130 -8.40 -5.07 -12.35
N GLN A 131 -9.26 -5.87 -11.68
CA GLN A 131 -10.10 -6.88 -12.31
C GLN A 131 -9.29 -7.82 -13.22
N THR A 132 -8.16 -8.32 -12.69
CA THR A 132 -7.32 -9.26 -13.42
C THR A 132 -8.04 -10.59 -13.66
N LYS A 133 -7.73 -11.30 -14.73
CA LYS A 133 -8.36 -12.60 -15.05
C LYS A 133 -7.93 -13.70 -14.08
N GLY A 134 -6.65 -13.70 -13.72
CA GLY A 134 -6.06 -14.66 -12.78
C GLY A 134 -6.10 -14.14 -11.35
N LYS A 135 -6.31 -15.06 -10.41
CA LYS A 135 -6.24 -14.78 -8.97
C LYS A 135 -4.82 -14.39 -8.55
N PRO A 136 -4.66 -13.68 -7.42
CA PRO A 136 -3.34 -13.33 -6.90
C PRO A 136 -2.45 -14.55 -6.70
N GLN A 137 -1.18 -14.39 -7.00
CA GLN A 137 -0.15 -15.35 -6.61
C GLN A 137 0.67 -14.73 -5.50
N VAL A 138 0.64 -15.35 -4.31
CA VAL A 138 1.45 -14.96 -3.16
C VAL A 138 2.54 -16.00 -2.98
N TRP A 139 3.79 -15.58 -2.93
CA TRP A 139 4.93 -16.48 -2.81
C TRP A 139 6.13 -15.82 -2.16
N SER A 140 7.15 -16.64 -1.85
CA SER A 140 8.43 -16.22 -1.32
C SER A 140 9.54 -17.08 -1.92
N ARG A 141 10.78 -16.64 -1.83
CA ARG A 141 11.92 -17.40 -2.34
C ARG A 141 13.09 -17.33 -1.38
N LYS A 142 13.55 -18.50 -0.95
CA LYS A 142 14.80 -18.65 -0.20
C LYS A 142 16.01 -18.65 -1.13
N SER A 143 17.11 -18.09 -0.65
CA SER A 143 18.42 -18.17 -1.32
C SER A 143 18.97 -19.60 -1.28
N GLU A 144 19.66 -19.97 -2.34
CA GLU A 144 20.46 -21.20 -2.39
C GLU A 144 21.90 -20.98 -1.84
N LYS A 145 22.16 -19.79 -1.33
CA LYS A 145 23.46 -19.40 -0.75
C LYS A 145 23.22 -18.92 0.66
N ASP A 146 24.12 -19.23 1.54
CA ASP A 146 24.28 -18.58 2.83
C ASP A 146 24.76 -17.14 2.60
N VAL A 147 23.87 -16.18 2.81
CA VAL A 147 24.12 -14.76 2.51
C VAL A 147 24.48 -13.99 3.78
N ASP A 148 24.00 -14.44 4.95
CA ASP A 148 24.27 -13.84 6.24
C ASP A 148 25.41 -14.50 7.02
N GLY A 149 25.85 -15.70 6.61
CA GLY A 149 27.01 -16.40 7.16
C GLY A 149 26.70 -17.26 8.38
N ASP A 150 25.44 -17.62 8.62
CA ASP A 150 25.02 -18.46 9.76
C ASP A 150 25.18 -19.96 9.51
N GLY A 151 25.50 -20.37 8.29
CA GLY A 151 25.70 -21.74 7.87
C GLY A 151 24.43 -22.45 7.38
N VAL A 152 23.29 -21.75 7.26
CA VAL A 152 22.01 -22.28 6.81
C VAL A 152 21.57 -21.65 5.50
N LEU A 153 21.09 -22.46 4.53
CA LEU A 153 20.66 -21.99 3.21
C LEU A 153 19.18 -21.64 3.19
N ASN A 154 18.80 -20.58 3.89
CA ASN A 154 17.38 -20.20 4.07
C ASN A 154 17.13 -18.70 3.99
N ASP A 155 18.17 -17.91 3.71
CA ASP A 155 18.11 -16.47 3.58
C ASP A 155 17.09 -16.00 2.53
N GLU A 156 16.64 -14.75 2.71
CA GLU A 156 15.82 -14.05 1.72
C GLU A 156 16.57 -13.87 0.39
N TRP A 157 15.99 -14.36 -0.70
CA TRP A 157 16.62 -14.28 -2.02
C TRP A 157 16.64 -12.87 -2.59
N TYR A 158 15.54 -12.12 -2.41
CA TYR A 158 15.43 -10.75 -2.94
C TYR A 158 16.22 -9.76 -2.09
N ALA A 159 17.22 -9.12 -2.68
CA ALA A 159 18.09 -8.19 -1.96
C ALA A 159 17.32 -7.04 -1.30
N GLU A 160 16.25 -6.54 -1.92
CA GLU A 160 15.38 -5.49 -1.34
C GLU A 160 14.67 -6.00 -0.08
N LEU A 161 14.06 -7.19 -0.13
CA LEU A 161 13.40 -7.81 1.01
C LEU A 161 14.39 -8.13 2.12
N ARG A 162 15.57 -8.67 1.77
CA ARG A 162 16.66 -8.93 2.74
C ARG A 162 17.11 -7.64 3.44
N GLY A 163 17.18 -6.52 2.71
CA GLY A 163 17.48 -5.22 3.29
C GLY A 163 16.46 -4.81 4.34
N ALA A 164 15.17 -4.92 4.05
CA ALA A 164 14.09 -4.60 4.99
C ALA A 164 14.04 -5.60 6.15
N HIS A 165 14.23 -6.90 5.89
CA HIS A 165 14.32 -7.94 6.89
C HIS A 165 15.43 -7.65 7.90
N ASN A 166 16.63 -7.30 7.43
CA ASN A 166 17.76 -6.95 8.30
C ASN A 166 17.55 -5.61 9.05
N ALA A 167 16.67 -4.75 8.54
CA ALA A 167 16.22 -3.56 9.28
C ALA A 167 15.16 -3.90 10.35
N GLY A 168 14.67 -5.13 10.42
CA GLY A 168 13.64 -5.58 11.36
C GLY A 168 12.24 -5.15 10.98
N VAL A 169 11.97 -4.92 9.68
CA VAL A 169 10.73 -4.35 9.17
C VAL A 169 10.06 -5.34 8.20
N PRO A 170 8.78 -5.69 8.37
CA PRO A 170 8.05 -6.50 7.40
C PRO A 170 7.99 -5.80 6.04
N GLY A 171 8.11 -6.56 4.95
CA GLY A 171 8.16 -5.96 3.62
C GLY A 171 7.59 -6.84 2.54
N LEU A 172 7.15 -6.19 1.46
CA LEU A 172 6.56 -6.81 0.29
C LEU A 172 7.08 -6.18 -1.00
N ILE A 173 7.18 -7.01 -2.06
CA ILE A 173 7.26 -6.54 -3.44
C ILE A 173 5.89 -6.77 -4.08
N LEU A 174 5.28 -5.71 -4.57
CA LEU A 174 3.96 -5.70 -5.20
C LEU A 174 4.13 -5.65 -6.72
N GLU A 175 3.84 -6.74 -7.38
CA GLU A 175 3.83 -6.85 -8.84
C GLU A 175 2.39 -6.66 -9.35
N HIS A 176 2.10 -5.45 -9.80
CA HIS A 176 0.79 -5.03 -10.27
C HIS A 176 0.49 -5.61 -11.66
N SER A 177 0.25 -6.91 -11.70
CA SER A 177 0.09 -7.71 -12.91
C SER A 177 1.32 -7.67 -13.84
N PHE A 178 1.14 -7.98 -15.13
CA PHE A 178 2.24 -8.14 -16.08
C PHE A 178 2.17 -7.06 -17.17
N HIS A 179 3.22 -6.26 -17.31
CA HIS A 179 3.30 -5.26 -18.38
C HIS A 179 3.61 -5.87 -19.75
N THR A 180 3.82 -7.18 -19.83
CA THR A 180 3.83 -7.98 -21.06
C THR A 180 2.44 -8.42 -21.50
N ASN A 181 1.38 -8.12 -20.73
CA ASN A 181 -0.02 -8.28 -21.10
C ASN A 181 -0.57 -6.95 -21.63
N THR A 182 -1.06 -6.93 -22.88
CA THR A 182 -1.54 -5.70 -23.55
C THR A 182 -2.62 -4.98 -22.75
N ARG A 183 -3.60 -5.71 -22.19
CA ARG A 183 -4.69 -5.11 -21.39
C ARG A 183 -4.14 -4.45 -20.13
N MET A 184 -3.24 -5.13 -19.41
CA MET A 184 -2.70 -4.65 -18.15
C MET A 184 -1.73 -3.49 -18.33
N ALA A 185 -0.86 -3.54 -19.34
CA ALA A 185 0.01 -2.42 -19.66
C ALA A 185 -0.79 -1.14 -19.98
N ASN A 186 -1.87 -1.26 -20.80
CA ASN A 186 -2.75 -0.13 -21.08
C ASN A 186 -3.52 0.34 -19.83
N TRP A 187 -3.95 -0.56 -18.95
CA TRP A 187 -4.61 -0.23 -17.69
C TRP A 187 -3.68 0.58 -16.76
N LEU A 188 -2.42 0.15 -16.64
CA LEU A 188 -1.39 0.77 -15.81
C LEU A 188 -0.85 2.10 -16.37
N LEU A 189 -1.10 2.42 -17.64
CA LEU A 189 -0.79 3.73 -18.22
C LEU A 189 -1.76 4.84 -17.79
N GLN A 190 -2.97 4.49 -17.35
CA GLN A 190 -4.00 5.47 -17.01
C GLN A 190 -3.82 5.96 -15.57
N GLU A 191 -3.58 7.24 -15.39
CA GLU A 191 -3.38 7.84 -14.06
C GLU A 191 -4.58 7.68 -13.13
N GLU A 192 -5.80 7.76 -13.67
CA GLU A 192 -7.03 7.53 -12.92
C GLU A 192 -7.08 6.11 -12.32
N ASN A 193 -6.60 5.12 -13.08
CA ASN A 193 -6.50 3.74 -12.60
C ASN A 193 -5.44 3.61 -11.49
N LEU A 194 -4.28 4.27 -11.65
CA LEU A 194 -3.23 4.27 -10.63
C LEU A 194 -3.71 4.95 -9.34
N GLN A 195 -4.47 6.05 -9.45
CA GLN A 195 -5.07 6.72 -8.28
C GLN A 195 -6.10 5.83 -7.58
N LYS A 196 -6.94 5.13 -8.35
CA LYS A 196 -7.91 4.16 -7.81
C LYS A 196 -7.20 3.02 -7.08
N LEU A 197 -6.12 2.49 -7.66
CA LEU A 197 -5.32 1.42 -7.07
C LEU A 197 -4.65 1.89 -5.77
N ALA A 198 -3.96 3.03 -5.81
CA ALA A 198 -3.33 3.63 -4.64
C ALA A 198 -4.30 3.86 -3.48
N LYS A 199 -5.53 4.32 -3.78
CA LYS A 199 -6.58 4.49 -2.78
C LYS A 199 -6.99 3.15 -2.15
N ALA A 200 -7.22 2.12 -2.96
CA ALA A 200 -7.63 0.81 -2.47
C ALA A 200 -6.54 0.15 -1.60
N GLU A 201 -5.28 0.24 -2.01
CA GLU A 201 -4.14 -0.26 -1.24
C GLU A 201 -3.98 0.49 0.09
N ALA A 202 -4.11 1.83 0.07
CA ALA A 202 -4.04 2.63 1.30
C ALA A 202 -5.18 2.32 2.26
N GLU A 203 -6.40 2.05 1.77
CA GLU A 203 -7.54 1.62 2.60
C GLU A 203 -7.29 0.23 3.22
N THR A 204 -6.69 -0.69 2.48
CA THR A 204 -6.30 -2.01 2.99
C THR A 204 -5.25 -1.89 4.08
N LEU A 205 -4.23 -1.05 3.87
CA LEU A 205 -3.19 -0.79 4.86
C LEU A 205 -3.74 -0.09 6.11
N ALA A 206 -4.66 0.86 5.95
CA ALA A 206 -5.32 1.51 7.08
C ALA A 206 -6.09 0.51 7.95
N LYS A 207 -6.80 -0.43 7.34
CA LYS A 207 -7.47 -1.54 8.04
C LYS A 207 -6.48 -2.45 8.76
N TRP A 208 -5.39 -2.81 8.10
CA TRP A 208 -4.36 -3.68 8.65
C TRP A 208 -3.70 -3.05 9.89
N PHE A 209 -3.44 -1.73 9.86
CA PHE A 209 -2.92 -0.96 11.00
C PHE A 209 -3.98 -0.56 12.03
N GLY A 210 -5.26 -0.85 11.79
CA GLY A 210 -6.34 -0.49 12.70
C GLY A 210 -6.71 1.01 12.70
N LEU A 211 -6.41 1.72 11.60
CA LEU A 211 -6.71 3.15 11.43
C LEU A 211 -8.11 3.41 10.85
N GLU A 212 -9.03 2.48 10.96
CA GLU A 212 -10.37 2.65 10.43
C GLU A 212 -11.04 3.88 11.05
N LYS A 213 -11.48 4.80 10.21
CA LYS A 213 -12.26 5.96 10.65
C LYS A 213 -13.58 5.47 11.21
N LYS A 214 -13.85 5.76 12.48
CA LYS A 214 -15.19 5.52 13.04
C LYS A 214 -16.20 6.36 12.24
N THR A 215 -17.12 5.69 11.56
CA THR A 215 -18.23 6.37 10.89
C THR A 215 -19.17 6.90 11.95
N ILE A 216 -19.33 8.22 12.00
CA ILE A 216 -20.32 8.88 12.86
C ILE A 216 -21.48 9.30 11.97
N TYR A 217 -22.66 8.77 12.23
CA TYR A 217 -23.88 9.21 11.59
C TYR A 217 -24.47 10.38 12.38
N ARG A 218 -24.71 11.51 11.71
CA ARG A 218 -25.39 12.66 12.29
C ARG A 218 -26.81 12.73 11.75
N VAL A 219 -27.79 12.84 12.64
CA VAL A 219 -29.17 13.12 12.27
C VAL A 219 -29.41 14.61 12.45
N GLN A 220 -29.74 15.31 11.37
CA GLN A 220 -30.11 16.72 11.42
C GLN A 220 -31.62 16.83 11.54
N VAL A 221 -32.09 17.47 12.60
CA VAL A 221 -33.52 17.59 12.93
C VAL A 221 -34.16 18.92 12.55
N GLY A 222 -33.37 19.84 11.94
CA GLY A 222 -33.87 21.11 11.42
C GLY A 222 -32.75 22.05 10.98
N ALA A 223 -33.08 23.02 10.14
CA ALA A 223 -32.27 24.21 9.82
C ALA A 223 -33.13 25.45 10.07
N PHE A 224 -32.59 26.45 10.73
CA PHE A 224 -33.33 27.64 11.18
C PHE A 224 -32.54 28.92 10.89
N ASP A 225 -33.18 29.92 10.35
CA ASP A 225 -32.59 31.25 10.07
C ASP A 225 -32.36 32.06 11.35
N ARG A 226 -33.08 31.73 12.44
CA ARG A 226 -32.95 32.41 13.73
C ARG A 226 -32.43 31.46 14.78
N ARG A 227 -31.38 31.87 15.49
CA ARG A 227 -30.75 31.10 16.57
C ARG A 227 -31.75 30.70 17.67
N GLU A 228 -32.74 31.56 17.97
CA GLU A 228 -33.79 31.29 18.95
C GLU A 228 -34.62 30.06 18.60
N ASN A 229 -34.98 29.88 17.30
CA ASN A 229 -35.75 28.74 16.84
C ASN A 229 -34.94 27.42 16.94
N ALA A 230 -33.61 27.51 16.69
CA ALA A 230 -32.73 26.36 16.90
C ALA A 230 -32.62 25.98 18.38
N LEU A 231 -32.57 26.97 19.31
CA LEU A 231 -32.57 26.73 20.75
C LEU A 231 -33.88 26.11 21.21
N ASN A 232 -35.01 26.59 20.72
CA ASN A 232 -36.34 26.01 21.04
C ASN A 232 -36.42 24.55 20.60
N MET A 233 -35.92 24.21 19.41
CA MET A 233 -35.87 22.84 18.94
C MET A 233 -34.95 21.99 19.82
N LYS A 234 -33.77 22.49 20.18
CA LYS A 234 -32.85 21.80 21.10
C LYS A 234 -33.48 21.48 22.44
N ASN A 235 -34.26 22.43 23.02
CA ASN A 235 -34.97 22.22 24.27
C ASN A 235 -36.05 21.15 24.13
N LYS A 236 -36.84 21.15 23.06
CA LYS A 236 -37.83 20.10 22.78
C LYS A 236 -37.19 18.72 22.65
N LEU A 237 -36.03 18.62 22.01
CA LEU A 237 -35.29 17.38 21.92
C LEU A 237 -34.84 16.88 23.30
N LYS A 238 -34.33 17.79 24.14
CA LYS A 238 -33.92 17.49 25.49
C LYS A 238 -35.09 16.99 26.35
N GLU A 239 -36.29 17.61 26.27
CA GLU A 239 -37.49 17.16 26.92
C GLU A 239 -37.94 15.76 26.44
N ALA A 240 -37.66 15.43 25.17
CA ALA A 240 -37.88 14.10 24.60
C ALA A 240 -36.79 13.07 24.90
N GLY A 241 -35.73 13.45 25.70
CA GLY A 241 -34.65 12.55 26.09
C GLY A 241 -33.48 12.48 25.14
N PHE A 242 -33.36 13.41 24.17
CA PHE A 242 -32.26 13.46 23.22
C PHE A 242 -31.30 14.62 23.53
N GLU A 243 -30.01 14.33 23.63
CA GLU A 243 -28.97 15.37 23.67
C GLU A 243 -28.68 15.91 22.26
N GLY A 244 -28.75 17.24 22.11
CA GLY A 244 -28.49 17.91 20.83
C GLY A 244 -27.50 19.06 20.95
N PHE A 245 -26.83 19.38 19.86
CA PHE A 245 -25.99 20.60 19.73
C PHE A 245 -26.42 21.43 18.51
N ILE A 246 -26.09 22.70 18.52
CA ILE A 246 -26.34 23.62 17.41
C ILE A 246 -25.00 23.88 16.70
N THR A 247 -24.99 23.75 15.38
CA THR A 247 -23.87 24.15 14.51
C THR A 247 -24.30 25.33 13.66
N GLU A 248 -23.50 26.39 13.65
CA GLU A 248 -23.72 27.54 12.78
C GLU A 248 -23.00 27.28 11.44
N VAL A 249 -23.72 27.45 10.33
CA VAL A 249 -23.20 27.31 8.97
C VAL A 249 -23.50 28.62 8.24
N ALA A 250 -22.46 29.25 7.70
CA ALA A 250 -22.63 30.38 6.80
C ALA A 250 -23.16 29.86 5.46
N VAL A 251 -24.20 30.52 4.94
CA VAL A 251 -24.83 30.21 3.64
C VAL A 251 -24.50 31.33 2.65
#